data_0ae1430d6d8aca3498487f47cbbb119d
#
_entry.id   0ae1430d6d8aca3498487f47cbbb119d
#
_cell.length_a   1.000
_cell.length_b   1.000
_cell.length_c   1.000
_cell.angle_alpha   90.00
_cell.angle_beta   90.00
_cell.angle_gamma   90.00
#
_symmetry.space_group_name_H-M   'P 1'
#
loop_
_entity.id
_entity.type
_entity.pdbx_description
1 polymer ?
#
loop_
_entity_poly.entity_id
_entity_poly.type
_entity_poly.pdbx_seq_one_letter_code
_entity_poly.pdbx_strand_id
1 'polypeptide(L)'
;MFYDFTAPAGHGPALPLHFSSNCPPMSDLFSALLLGILEGLTEFLPISSTGHLLIAQHWLGSRSDFFNIVIQAGAILAITLVFRQRLWTLATGLHDRANRDYVLKLGTAFLVTAIVGLPVRLAGWELPETVTPVAWALIIGGIWMILVEARTARLPDRDEVTWKVAVLVGLAQVVAGVFPGTSRSAAAIFIAMLFGLSRRAAATEFVFLVGIPTMFAASGYAFLELAKDGKLASENWADVGVAFVAAVITGFVVVKWLLGYIKAHRFTAFAFYRIALGAGLLLFLPAGN
;
A
#
# COMPACT_ATOMS: atom_id res chain seq x y z
N MET A 1 10.63 -20.73 34.57
CA MET A 1 9.59 -21.64 34.11
C MET A 1 9.42 -21.34 32.63
N PHE A 2 10.18 -22.07 31.80
CA PHE A 2 10.26 -21.84 30.35
C PHE A 2 9.15 -22.62 29.67
N TYR A 3 8.32 -21.96 28.88
CA TYR A 3 7.38 -22.62 27.97
C TYR A 3 8.04 -22.79 26.61
N ASP A 4 8.29 -24.04 26.29
CA ASP A 4 8.79 -24.56 25.02
C ASP A 4 7.61 -24.62 24.04
N PHE A 5 7.63 -23.81 22.95
CA PHE A 5 6.64 -23.87 21.87
C PHE A 5 7.26 -24.56 20.66
N THR A 6 7.37 -25.89 20.75
CA THR A 6 7.53 -26.74 19.57
C THR A 6 6.18 -27.35 19.23
N ALA A 7 5.42 -26.71 18.35
CA ALA A 7 4.29 -27.35 17.69
C ALA A 7 4.80 -28.11 16.45
N PRO A 8 4.42 -29.38 16.25
CA PRO A 8 4.85 -30.15 15.08
C PRO A 8 4.08 -29.66 13.84
N ALA A 9 4.83 -29.28 12.82
CA ALA A 9 4.31 -29.02 11.48
C ALA A 9 3.73 -30.31 10.89
N GLY A 10 2.41 -30.39 10.85
CA GLY A 10 1.70 -31.42 10.09
C GLY A 10 1.81 -31.13 8.58
N HIS A 11 2.80 -31.72 7.93
CA HIS A 11 2.88 -31.74 6.48
C HIS A 11 1.86 -32.75 5.94
N GLY A 12 0.68 -32.26 5.53
CA GLY A 12 -0.14 -32.98 4.57
C GLY A 12 0.53 -32.93 3.19
N PRO A 13 0.44 -33.98 2.34
CA PRO A 13 1.08 -33.99 1.05
C PRO A 13 0.43 -32.94 0.14
N ALA A 14 1.16 -31.84 -0.15
CA ALA A 14 0.80 -30.92 -1.19
C ALA A 14 0.85 -31.65 -2.53
N LEU A 15 -0.30 -31.83 -3.16
CA LEU A 15 -0.38 -32.27 -4.55
C LEU A 15 0.29 -31.22 -5.43
N PRO A 16 1.38 -31.57 -6.14
CA PRO A 16 1.98 -30.64 -7.08
C PRO A 16 1.05 -30.50 -8.28
N LEU A 17 0.33 -29.38 -8.36
CA LEU A 17 -0.29 -28.98 -9.63
C LEU A 17 0.85 -28.55 -10.57
N HIS A 18 1.43 -29.52 -11.28
CA HIS A 18 2.28 -29.26 -12.43
C HIS A 18 1.43 -28.65 -13.54
N PHE A 19 1.23 -27.33 -13.50
CA PHE A 19 1.01 -26.59 -14.73
C PHE A 19 2.37 -26.49 -15.42
N SER A 20 2.58 -27.38 -16.39
CA SER A 20 3.70 -27.30 -17.32
C SER A 20 3.51 -26.03 -18.19
N SER A 21 3.89 -24.88 -17.66
CA SER A 21 4.11 -23.69 -18.46
C SER A 21 5.46 -23.88 -19.17
N ASN A 22 5.44 -24.34 -20.42
CA ASN A 22 6.56 -24.34 -21.33
C ASN A 22 7.01 -22.90 -21.74
N CYS A 23 6.92 -21.93 -20.84
CA CYS A 23 7.58 -20.67 -21.02
C CYS A 23 9.03 -20.82 -20.54
N PRO A 24 10.04 -20.44 -21.36
CA PRO A 24 11.41 -20.39 -20.88
C PRO A 24 11.47 -19.50 -19.62
N PRO A 25 12.23 -19.90 -18.57
CA PRO A 25 12.32 -19.10 -17.36
C PRO A 25 12.80 -17.69 -17.74
N MET A 26 11.97 -16.68 -17.48
CA MET A 26 12.37 -15.30 -17.63
C MET A 26 13.57 -15.06 -16.72
N SER A 27 14.57 -14.29 -17.21
CA SER A 27 15.72 -13.99 -16.35
C SER A 27 15.21 -13.36 -15.05
N ASP A 28 15.77 -13.75 -13.91
CA ASP A 28 15.40 -13.23 -12.59
C ASP A 28 15.40 -11.70 -12.56
N LEU A 29 16.36 -11.09 -13.26
CA LEU A 29 16.47 -9.64 -13.39
C LEU A 29 15.28 -9.00 -14.13
N PHE A 30 14.75 -9.66 -15.16
CA PHE A 30 13.57 -9.15 -15.88
C PHE A 30 12.30 -9.28 -15.03
N SER A 31 12.13 -10.36 -14.31
CA SER A 31 11.04 -10.54 -13.35
C SER A 31 11.12 -9.49 -12.24
N ALA A 32 12.31 -9.22 -11.71
CA ALA A 32 12.54 -8.18 -10.72
C ALA A 32 12.20 -6.79 -11.24
N LEU A 33 12.61 -6.47 -12.47
CA LEU A 33 12.24 -5.22 -13.14
C LEU A 33 10.73 -5.05 -13.25
N LEU A 34 10.01 -6.09 -13.69
CA LEU A 34 8.54 -6.04 -13.83
C LEU A 34 7.84 -5.87 -12.48
N LEU A 35 8.30 -6.55 -11.43
CA LEU A 35 7.76 -6.40 -10.08
C LEU A 35 7.99 -4.99 -9.52
N GLY A 36 9.17 -4.40 -9.75
CA GLY A 36 9.46 -3.02 -9.38
C GLY A 36 8.59 -2.02 -10.12
N ILE A 37 8.39 -2.20 -11.43
CA ILE A 37 7.45 -1.39 -12.22
C ILE A 37 6.03 -1.51 -11.66
N LEU A 38 5.58 -2.71 -11.39
CA LEU A 38 4.24 -2.99 -10.88
C LEU A 38 4.01 -2.34 -9.52
N GLU A 39 4.95 -2.43 -8.60
CA GLU A 39 4.89 -1.78 -7.30
C GLU A 39 4.79 -0.26 -7.45
N GLY A 40 5.67 0.37 -8.23
CA GLY A 40 5.62 1.80 -8.49
C GLY A 40 4.31 2.26 -9.15
N LEU A 41 3.72 1.43 -10.02
CA LEU A 41 2.42 1.71 -10.64
C LEU A 41 1.27 1.64 -9.64
N THR A 42 1.26 0.66 -8.76
CA THR A 42 0.06 0.26 -8.02
C THR A 42 0.02 0.73 -6.57
N GLU A 43 1.15 1.11 -5.96
CA GLU A 43 1.21 1.47 -4.55
C GLU A 43 0.40 2.75 -4.24
N PHE A 44 0.45 3.75 -5.10
CA PHE A 44 -0.26 5.01 -4.88
C PHE A 44 -1.62 5.08 -5.54
N LEU A 45 -1.86 4.26 -6.55
CA LEU A 45 -3.18 4.13 -7.14
C LEU A 45 -4.12 3.43 -6.14
N PRO A 46 -5.38 3.82 -6.07
CA PRO A 46 -6.32 3.21 -5.14
C PRO A 46 -6.80 1.83 -5.63
N ILE A 47 -5.85 0.95 -6.07
CA ILE A 47 -6.14 -0.36 -6.71
C ILE A 47 -5.52 -1.55 -5.98
N SER A 48 -4.73 -1.35 -4.92
CA SER A 48 -4.03 -2.36 -4.12
C SER A 48 -2.81 -2.99 -4.81
N SER A 49 -1.62 -2.53 -4.42
CA SER A 49 -0.34 -3.13 -4.84
C SER A 49 -0.22 -4.59 -4.39
N THR A 50 -0.64 -4.92 -3.16
CA THR A 50 -0.64 -6.30 -2.63
C THR A 50 -1.37 -7.27 -3.56
N GLY A 51 -2.57 -6.89 -4.05
CA GLY A 51 -3.33 -7.75 -4.97
C GLY A 51 -2.61 -7.97 -6.30
N HIS A 52 -1.92 -6.95 -6.82
CA HIS A 52 -1.19 -7.04 -8.07
C HIS A 52 0.12 -7.83 -7.92
N LEU A 53 0.87 -7.61 -6.83
CA LEU A 53 2.08 -8.37 -6.55
C LEU A 53 1.79 -9.85 -6.32
N LEU A 54 0.70 -10.17 -5.60
CA LEU A 54 0.26 -11.55 -5.40
C LEU A 54 0.05 -12.26 -6.74
N ILE A 55 -0.67 -11.63 -7.67
CA ILE A 55 -0.89 -12.19 -9.01
C ILE A 55 0.42 -12.30 -9.80
N ALA A 56 1.20 -11.21 -9.81
CA ALA A 56 2.43 -11.18 -10.59
C ALA A 56 3.46 -12.20 -10.10
N GLN A 57 3.63 -12.34 -8.79
CA GLN A 57 4.55 -13.31 -8.21
C GLN A 57 4.11 -14.77 -8.42
N HIS A 58 2.82 -15.02 -8.61
CA HIS A 58 2.34 -16.34 -9.02
C HIS A 58 2.94 -16.77 -10.38
N TRP A 59 3.12 -15.81 -11.31
CA TRP A 59 3.65 -16.09 -12.65
C TRP A 59 5.15 -15.82 -12.79
N LEU A 60 5.67 -14.83 -12.08
CA LEU A 60 7.07 -14.38 -12.17
C LEU A 60 7.99 -15.04 -11.12
N GLY A 61 7.41 -15.87 -10.24
CA GLY A 61 8.10 -16.43 -9.08
C GLY A 61 7.99 -15.56 -7.84
N SER A 62 7.82 -16.20 -6.69
CA SER A 62 7.77 -15.52 -5.39
C SER A 62 9.11 -14.89 -5.05
N ARG A 63 9.07 -13.76 -4.39
CA ARG A 63 10.24 -13.02 -3.91
C ARG A 63 10.25 -12.97 -2.39
N SER A 64 11.42 -12.70 -1.83
CA SER A 64 11.59 -12.57 -0.39
C SER A 64 10.82 -11.36 0.16
N ASP A 65 10.51 -11.40 1.47
CA ASP A 65 9.93 -10.25 2.17
C ASP A 65 10.85 -9.02 2.08
N PHE A 66 12.16 -9.25 2.11
CA PHE A 66 13.15 -8.18 1.95
C PHE A 66 13.00 -7.48 0.59
N PHE A 67 12.91 -8.25 -0.50
CA PHE A 67 12.69 -7.71 -1.84
C PHE A 67 11.43 -6.84 -1.89
N ASN A 68 10.31 -7.33 -1.36
CA ASN A 68 9.03 -6.61 -1.33
C ASN A 68 9.13 -5.31 -0.52
N ILE A 69 9.82 -5.32 0.62
CA ILE A 69 10.06 -4.12 1.43
C ILE A 69 10.91 -3.09 0.67
N VAL A 70 11.92 -3.52 -0.06
CA VAL A 70 12.81 -2.61 -0.79
C VAL A 70 12.11 -1.96 -1.97
N ILE A 71 11.32 -2.68 -2.75
CA ILE A 71 10.55 -2.07 -3.85
C ILE A 71 9.50 -1.09 -3.32
N GLN A 72 8.87 -1.40 -2.19
CA GLN A 72 7.97 -0.48 -1.49
C GLN A 72 8.72 0.78 -1.02
N ALA A 73 9.95 0.64 -0.47
CA ALA A 73 10.78 1.78 -0.10
C ALA A 73 11.14 2.64 -1.33
N GLY A 74 11.31 2.03 -2.51
CA GLY A 74 11.46 2.74 -3.78
C GLY A 74 10.24 3.60 -4.11
N ALA A 75 9.05 3.05 -3.98
CA ALA A 75 7.80 3.81 -4.16
C ALA A 75 7.70 4.97 -3.15
N ILE A 76 8.05 4.75 -1.88
CA ILE A 76 8.06 5.81 -0.86
C ILE A 76 9.04 6.94 -1.22
N LEU A 77 10.21 6.59 -1.72
CA LEU A 77 11.17 7.59 -2.21
C LEU A 77 10.59 8.41 -3.37
N ALA A 78 9.88 7.76 -4.29
CA ALA A 78 9.23 8.44 -5.42
C ALA A 78 8.23 9.51 -4.95
N ILE A 79 7.34 9.18 -4.02
CA ILE A 79 6.37 10.14 -3.50
C ILE A 79 7.04 11.25 -2.69
N THR A 80 8.09 10.95 -1.94
CA THR A 80 8.89 11.93 -1.22
C THR A 80 9.51 12.95 -2.18
N LEU A 81 10.03 12.48 -3.32
CA LEU A 81 10.58 13.34 -4.37
C LEU A 81 9.50 14.19 -5.05
N VAL A 82 8.29 13.67 -5.27
CA VAL A 82 7.17 14.44 -5.82
C VAL A 82 6.78 15.56 -4.86
N PHE A 83 6.66 15.28 -3.57
CA PHE A 83 6.24 16.24 -2.55
C PHE A 83 7.39 17.00 -1.89
N ARG A 84 8.65 16.92 -2.39
CA ARG A 84 9.84 17.52 -1.77
C ARG A 84 9.67 19.01 -1.45
N GLN A 85 9.05 19.80 -2.34
CA GLN A 85 8.84 21.23 -2.11
C GLN A 85 7.80 21.45 -1.01
N ARG A 86 6.72 20.66 -1.01
CA ARG A 86 5.69 20.72 0.03
C ARG A 86 6.26 20.34 1.40
N LEU A 87 7.03 19.25 1.46
CA LEU A 87 7.72 18.81 2.67
C LEU A 87 8.68 19.90 3.19
N TRP A 88 9.44 20.51 2.30
CA TRP A 88 10.33 21.62 2.65
C TRP A 88 9.57 22.82 3.22
N THR A 89 8.49 23.25 2.57
CA THR A 89 7.62 24.33 3.05
C THR A 89 7.02 24.04 4.42
N LEU A 90 6.57 22.81 4.64
CA LEU A 90 6.03 22.39 5.92
C LEU A 90 7.10 22.38 7.02
N ALA A 91 8.31 21.89 6.71
CA ALA A 91 9.41 21.81 7.67
C ALA A 91 9.96 23.19 8.06
N THR A 92 10.08 24.11 7.10
CA THR A 92 10.65 25.45 7.35
C THR A 92 9.60 26.48 7.78
N GLY A 93 8.32 26.24 7.50
CA GLY A 93 7.22 27.17 7.76
C GLY A 93 6.51 26.96 9.10
N LEU A 94 7.12 26.31 10.09
CA LEU A 94 6.48 26.02 11.39
C LEU A 94 6.16 27.26 12.25
N HIS A 95 6.72 28.40 11.92
CA HIS A 95 6.38 29.69 12.53
C HIS A 95 4.99 30.18 12.12
N ASP A 96 4.50 29.80 10.94
CA ASP A 96 3.13 30.06 10.51
C ASP A 96 2.13 29.12 11.20
N ARG A 97 1.01 29.71 11.69
CA ARG A 97 0.00 28.95 12.43
C ARG A 97 -0.68 27.88 11.57
N ALA A 98 -0.97 28.19 10.31
CA ALA A 98 -1.65 27.27 9.40
C ALA A 98 -0.76 26.06 9.06
N ASN A 99 0.52 26.32 8.75
CA ASN A 99 1.49 25.23 8.51
C ASN A 99 1.71 24.37 9.75
N ARG A 100 1.86 24.99 10.91
CA ARG A 100 2.03 24.25 12.17
C ARG A 100 0.82 23.39 12.49
N ASP A 101 -0.40 23.90 12.34
CA ASP A 101 -1.64 23.13 12.55
C ASP A 101 -1.72 21.95 11.58
N TYR A 102 -1.37 22.16 10.31
CA TYR A 102 -1.34 21.11 9.31
C TYR A 102 -0.31 20.01 9.66
N VAL A 103 0.91 20.39 10.06
CA VAL A 103 1.96 19.44 10.48
C VAL A 103 1.55 18.67 11.73
N LEU A 104 0.90 19.30 12.70
CA LEU A 104 0.38 18.63 13.90
C LEU A 104 -0.69 17.59 13.53
N LYS A 105 -1.56 17.89 12.56
CA LYS A 105 -2.55 16.94 12.04
C LYS A 105 -1.92 15.77 11.29
N LEU A 106 -0.87 16.02 10.50
CA LEU A 106 -0.05 14.95 9.89
C LEU A 106 0.59 14.05 10.96
N GLY A 107 1.21 14.67 11.96
CA GLY A 107 1.81 13.96 13.10
C GLY A 107 0.78 13.14 13.90
N THR A 108 -0.42 13.69 14.10
CA THR A 108 -1.51 12.98 14.78
C THR A 108 -1.95 11.75 13.98
N ALA A 109 -2.15 11.87 12.67
CA ALA A 109 -2.50 10.73 11.83
C ALA A 109 -1.43 9.63 11.87
N PHE A 110 -0.15 10.02 11.78
CA PHE A 110 0.98 9.11 11.94
C PHE A 110 0.99 8.42 13.32
N LEU A 111 0.86 9.19 14.39
CA LEU A 111 0.87 8.65 15.77
C LEU A 111 -0.30 7.70 16.03
N VAL A 112 -1.50 8.03 15.54
CA VAL A 112 -2.66 7.13 15.64
C VAL A 112 -2.38 5.82 14.91
N THR A 113 -1.81 5.89 13.70
CA THR A 113 -1.41 4.68 12.95
C THR A 113 -0.38 3.86 13.73
N ALA A 114 0.64 4.50 14.32
CA ALA A 114 1.69 3.82 15.05
C ALA A 114 1.18 3.21 16.37
N ILE A 115 0.43 3.98 17.16
CA ILE A 115 -0.05 3.56 18.49
C ILE A 115 -1.08 2.42 18.37
N VAL A 116 -1.94 2.45 17.36
CA VAL A 116 -2.94 1.41 17.16
C VAL A 116 -2.41 0.26 16.29
N GLY A 117 -1.66 0.58 15.24
CA GLY A 117 -1.19 -0.41 14.27
C GLY A 117 -0.09 -1.32 14.81
N LEU A 118 0.85 -0.78 15.60
CA LEU A 118 1.93 -1.60 16.16
C LEU A 118 1.42 -2.70 17.12
N PRO A 119 0.54 -2.43 18.11
CA PRO A 119 -0.06 -3.48 18.92
C PRO A 119 -0.86 -4.51 18.11
N VAL A 120 -1.60 -4.08 17.09
CA VAL A 120 -2.39 -4.97 16.21
C VAL A 120 -1.45 -5.93 15.48
N ARG A 121 -0.35 -5.42 14.92
CA ARG A 121 0.68 -6.24 14.26
C ARG A 121 1.35 -7.20 15.24
N LEU A 122 1.77 -6.74 16.41
CA LEU A 122 2.41 -7.57 17.43
C LEU A 122 1.48 -8.66 17.98
N ALA A 123 0.16 -8.44 17.95
CA ALA A 123 -0.85 -9.43 18.31
C ALA A 123 -1.13 -10.43 17.17
N GLY A 124 -0.54 -10.27 15.99
CA GLY A 124 -0.76 -11.13 14.84
C GLY A 124 -2.16 -11.03 14.22
N TRP A 125 -2.84 -9.89 14.40
CA TRP A 125 -4.20 -9.66 13.88
C TRP A 125 -4.17 -9.16 12.42
N GLU A 126 -3.44 -9.88 11.59
CA GLU A 126 -3.38 -9.62 10.16
C GLU A 126 -3.97 -10.83 9.42
N LEU A 127 -4.81 -10.55 8.42
CA LEU A 127 -5.30 -11.62 7.56
C LEU A 127 -4.19 -12.07 6.60
N PRO A 128 -4.17 -13.35 6.23
CA PRO A 128 -3.18 -13.85 5.29
C PRO A 128 -3.33 -13.20 3.92
N GLU A 129 -2.21 -12.94 3.26
CA GLU A 129 -2.15 -12.41 1.89
C GLU A 129 -2.42 -13.53 0.88
N THR A 130 -3.61 -14.13 0.96
CA THR A 130 -4.08 -15.15 0.03
C THR A 130 -5.13 -14.60 -0.92
N VAL A 131 -5.39 -15.32 -2.01
CA VAL A 131 -6.29 -14.86 -3.10
C VAL A 131 -7.67 -14.48 -2.59
N THR A 132 -8.28 -15.27 -1.73
CA THR A 132 -9.68 -15.07 -1.31
C THR A 132 -9.89 -13.78 -0.49
N PRO A 133 -9.16 -13.50 0.60
CA PRO A 133 -9.29 -12.23 1.33
C PRO A 133 -8.98 -11.02 0.46
N VAL A 134 -7.91 -11.09 -0.37
CA VAL A 134 -7.51 -10.01 -1.27
C VAL A 134 -8.60 -9.71 -2.30
N ALA A 135 -9.18 -10.73 -2.92
CA ALA A 135 -10.25 -10.58 -3.91
C ALA A 135 -11.50 -9.91 -3.31
N TRP A 136 -11.93 -10.35 -2.14
CA TRP A 136 -13.06 -9.72 -1.45
C TRP A 136 -12.75 -8.29 -1.02
N ALA A 137 -11.55 -8.00 -0.53
CA ALA A 137 -11.14 -6.64 -0.19
C ALA A 137 -11.10 -5.71 -1.42
N LEU A 138 -10.72 -6.24 -2.59
CA LEU A 138 -10.80 -5.50 -3.85
C LEU A 138 -12.24 -5.16 -4.22
N ILE A 139 -13.15 -6.14 -4.19
CA ILE A 139 -14.58 -5.95 -4.55
C ILE A 139 -15.25 -4.98 -3.58
N ILE A 140 -15.17 -5.25 -2.27
CA ILE A 140 -15.81 -4.44 -1.23
C ILE A 140 -15.24 -3.02 -1.26
N GLY A 141 -13.89 -2.89 -1.37
CA GLY A 141 -13.23 -1.60 -1.49
C GLY A 141 -13.65 -0.84 -2.75
N GLY A 142 -13.82 -1.50 -3.90
CA GLY A 142 -14.33 -0.89 -5.13
C GLY A 142 -15.77 -0.36 -4.99
N ILE A 143 -16.65 -1.15 -4.40
CA ILE A 143 -18.05 -0.73 -4.10
C ILE A 143 -18.04 0.48 -3.16
N TRP A 144 -17.25 0.41 -2.09
CA TRP A 144 -17.07 1.51 -1.13
C TRP A 144 -16.62 2.81 -1.81
N MET A 145 -15.63 2.73 -2.72
CA MET A 145 -15.16 3.89 -3.49
C MET A 145 -16.29 4.54 -4.30
N ILE A 146 -17.13 3.76 -4.98
CA ILE A 146 -18.28 4.28 -5.75
C ILE A 146 -19.26 5.00 -4.82
N LEU A 147 -19.59 4.41 -3.68
CA LEU A 147 -20.52 5.00 -2.72
C LEU A 147 -20.00 6.32 -2.14
N VAL A 148 -18.72 6.37 -1.76
CA VAL A 148 -18.11 7.60 -1.24
C VAL A 148 -18.04 8.69 -2.30
N GLU A 149 -17.65 8.36 -3.54
CA GLU A 149 -17.64 9.31 -4.65
C GLU A 149 -19.04 9.88 -4.94
N ALA A 150 -20.06 9.03 -4.94
CA ALA A 150 -21.44 9.47 -5.13
C ALA A 150 -21.94 10.37 -3.99
N ARG A 151 -21.53 10.08 -2.76
CA ARG A 151 -21.87 10.88 -1.57
C ARG A 151 -21.17 12.23 -1.57
N THR A 152 -19.86 12.23 -1.81
CA THR A 152 -19.03 13.45 -1.74
C THR A 152 -19.27 14.39 -2.89
N ALA A 153 -19.68 13.90 -4.07
CA ALA A 153 -20.10 14.73 -5.20
C ALA A 153 -21.26 15.69 -4.90
N ARG A 154 -22.01 15.44 -3.83
CA ARG A 154 -23.15 16.28 -3.36
C ARG A 154 -22.76 17.23 -2.23
N LEU A 155 -21.52 17.17 -1.75
CA LEU A 155 -21.03 18.02 -0.67
C LEU A 155 -20.35 19.28 -1.25
N PRO A 156 -20.38 20.41 -0.53
CA PRO A 156 -19.58 21.55 -0.90
C PRO A 156 -18.09 21.23 -0.85
N ASP A 157 -17.31 21.84 -1.72
CA ASP A 157 -15.86 21.69 -1.74
C ASP A 157 -15.23 22.13 -0.42
N ARG A 158 -14.50 21.21 0.19
CA ARG A 158 -13.74 21.43 1.43
C ARG A 158 -12.34 20.87 1.26
N ASP A 159 -11.36 21.68 1.61
CA ASP A 159 -9.93 21.36 1.54
C ASP A 159 -9.19 21.56 2.88
N GLU A 160 -9.90 22.00 3.91
CA GLU A 160 -9.34 22.12 5.26
C GLU A 160 -9.34 20.78 6.00
N VAL A 161 -8.14 20.34 6.41
CA VAL A 161 -7.97 19.16 7.24
C VAL A 161 -8.45 19.44 8.67
N THR A 162 -9.37 18.63 9.17
CA THR A 162 -9.81 18.69 10.57
C THR A 162 -9.07 17.64 11.42
N TRP A 163 -9.03 17.84 12.74
CA TRP A 163 -8.49 16.83 13.68
C TRP A 163 -9.20 15.49 13.56
N LYS A 164 -10.52 15.52 13.32
CA LYS A 164 -11.31 14.32 13.07
C LYS A 164 -10.80 13.55 11.86
N VAL A 165 -10.53 14.25 10.75
CA VAL A 165 -9.96 13.64 9.55
C VAL A 165 -8.59 13.03 9.83
N ALA A 166 -7.73 13.72 10.56
CA ALA A 166 -6.40 13.23 10.91
C ALA A 166 -6.46 11.91 11.68
N VAL A 167 -7.29 11.82 12.72
CA VAL A 167 -7.48 10.59 13.49
C VAL A 167 -8.06 9.46 12.63
N LEU A 168 -9.11 9.74 11.85
CA LEU A 168 -9.77 8.72 11.03
C LEU A 168 -8.87 8.21 9.89
N VAL A 169 -8.04 9.07 9.31
CA VAL A 169 -7.02 8.67 8.33
C VAL A 169 -5.99 7.74 8.96
N GLY A 170 -5.53 8.05 10.19
CA GLY A 170 -4.63 7.16 10.93
C GLY A 170 -5.25 5.78 11.16
N LEU A 171 -6.50 5.72 11.60
CA LEU A 171 -7.23 4.46 11.79
C LEU A 171 -7.46 3.70 10.48
N ALA A 172 -7.77 4.42 9.39
CA ALA A 172 -7.95 3.81 8.07
C ALA A 172 -6.68 3.11 7.56
N GLN A 173 -5.50 3.65 7.86
CA GLN A 173 -4.23 3.00 7.54
C GLN A 173 -4.04 1.69 8.32
N VAL A 174 -4.46 1.64 9.59
CA VAL A 174 -4.43 0.39 10.38
C VAL A 174 -5.36 -0.65 9.77
N VAL A 175 -6.59 -0.27 9.43
CA VAL A 175 -7.55 -1.18 8.77
C VAL A 175 -6.96 -1.73 7.47
N ALA A 176 -6.30 -0.89 6.66
CA ALA A 176 -5.67 -1.34 5.43
C ALA A 176 -4.46 -2.27 5.66
N GLY A 177 -3.77 -2.15 6.80
CA GLY A 177 -2.73 -3.08 7.21
C GLY A 177 -3.27 -4.45 7.64
N VAL A 178 -4.41 -4.48 8.32
CA VAL A 178 -5.05 -5.72 8.78
C VAL A 178 -5.70 -6.51 7.64
N PHE A 179 -6.27 -5.82 6.66
CA PHE A 179 -7.02 -6.43 5.56
C PHE A 179 -6.26 -6.27 4.24
N PRO A 180 -5.44 -7.27 3.83
CA PRO A 180 -4.69 -7.20 2.57
C PRO A 180 -5.66 -7.08 1.38
N GLY A 181 -5.25 -6.33 0.36
CA GLY A 181 -6.13 -6.01 -0.78
C GLY A 181 -6.99 -4.75 -0.60
N THR A 182 -7.13 -4.21 0.61
CA THR A 182 -7.93 -3.00 0.87
C THR A 182 -7.38 -1.77 0.15
N SER A 183 -6.09 -1.67 -0.09
CA SER A 183 -5.35 -0.49 -0.55
C SER A 183 -5.29 0.61 0.51
N ARG A 184 -4.09 0.87 1.01
CA ARG A 184 -3.83 1.91 2.02
C ARG A 184 -4.23 3.29 1.52
N SER A 185 -3.83 3.62 0.29
CA SER A 185 -4.19 4.87 -0.38
C SER A 185 -5.72 5.01 -0.53
N ALA A 186 -6.42 3.95 -0.98
CA ALA A 186 -7.87 3.98 -1.10
C ALA A 186 -8.55 4.19 0.26
N ALA A 187 -8.27 3.35 1.25
CA ALA A 187 -8.91 3.44 2.56
C ALA A 187 -8.77 4.84 3.16
N ALA A 188 -7.55 5.37 3.18
CA ALA A 188 -7.28 6.67 3.77
C ALA A 188 -7.88 7.85 2.98
N ILE A 189 -7.76 7.85 1.63
CA ILE A 189 -8.33 8.92 0.79
C ILE A 189 -9.85 8.96 0.93
N PHE A 190 -10.54 7.82 0.83
CA PHE A 190 -12.00 7.81 0.88
C PHE A 190 -12.55 8.11 2.26
N ILE A 191 -11.86 7.72 3.34
CA ILE A 191 -12.20 8.16 4.70
C ILE A 191 -12.00 9.68 4.83
N ALA A 192 -10.90 10.24 4.35
CA ALA A 192 -10.67 11.68 4.36
C ALA A 192 -11.78 12.43 3.62
N MET A 193 -12.16 11.95 2.42
CA MET A 193 -13.23 12.53 1.61
C MET A 193 -14.59 12.47 2.31
N LEU A 194 -14.92 11.34 2.92
CA LEU A 194 -16.22 11.15 3.57
C LEU A 194 -16.41 12.03 4.81
N PHE A 195 -15.32 12.30 5.55
CA PHE A 195 -15.39 12.97 6.85
C PHE A 195 -14.89 14.40 6.89
N GLY A 196 -14.56 15.02 5.74
CA GLY A 196 -14.24 16.44 5.76
C GLY A 196 -13.54 17.01 4.54
N LEU A 197 -12.72 16.25 3.85
CA LEU A 197 -11.97 16.69 2.68
C LEU A 197 -12.68 16.29 1.38
N SER A 198 -13.76 17.00 1.01
CA SER A 198 -14.53 16.63 -0.20
C SER A 198 -13.76 16.84 -1.51
N ARG A 199 -12.73 17.71 -1.53
CA ARG A 199 -11.84 17.87 -2.69
C ARG A 199 -10.82 16.73 -2.75
N ARG A 200 -10.88 15.91 -3.82
CA ARG A 200 -10.01 14.75 -4.06
C ARG A 200 -8.53 15.09 -3.94
N ALA A 201 -8.11 16.21 -4.55
CA ALA A 201 -6.71 16.65 -4.52
C ALA A 201 -6.20 16.89 -3.09
N ALA A 202 -7.00 17.58 -2.25
CA ALA A 202 -6.65 17.87 -0.86
C ALA A 202 -6.61 16.57 -0.01
N ALA A 203 -7.60 15.67 -0.20
CA ALA A 203 -7.61 14.38 0.48
C ALA A 203 -6.39 13.53 0.10
N THR A 204 -6.06 13.47 -1.20
CA THR A 204 -4.92 12.70 -1.70
C THR A 204 -3.59 13.29 -1.21
N GLU A 205 -3.42 14.62 -1.25
CA GLU A 205 -2.20 15.28 -0.73
C GLU A 205 -2.00 14.95 0.75
N PHE A 206 -3.03 15.13 1.58
CA PHE A 206 -2.93 14.85 3.01
C PHE A 206 -2.56 13.40 3.30
N VAL A 207 -3.26 12.46 2.67
CA VAL A 207 -3.04 11.03 2.85
C VAL A 207 -1.64 10.61 2.39
N PHE A 208 -1.16 11.13 1.27
CA PHE A 208 0.17 10.83 0.77
C PHE A 208 1.27 11.38 1.70
N LEU A 209 1.09 12.60 2.22
CA LEU A 209 2.03 13.18 3.18
C LEU A 209 2.05 12.40 4.51
N VAL A 210 0.91 11.88 5.00
CA VAL A 210 0.87 10.96 6.15
C VAL A 210 1.51 9.61 5.81
N GLY A 211 1.30 9.13 4.59
CA GLY A 211 1.86 7.86 4.10
C GLY A 211 3.38 7.81 4.13
N ILE A 212 4.06 8.93 3.82
CA ILE A 212 5.53 8.99 3.79
C ILE A 212 6.15 8.50 5.13
N PRO A 213 5.94 9.17 6.28
CA PRO A 213 6.53 8.72 7.54
C PRO A 213 6.00 7.35 7.99
N THR A 214 4.74 7.04 7.73
CA THR A 214 4.13 5.76 8.12
C THR A 214 4.78 4.59 7.40
N MET A 215 4.97 4.70 6.10
CA MET A 215 5.58 3.66 5.29
C MET A 215 7.08 3.54 5.57
N PHE A 216 7.80 4.66 5.74
CA PHE A 216 9.21 4.60 6.16
C PHE A 216 9.38 3.90 7.50
N ALA A 217 8.51 4.18 8.47
CA ALA A 217 8.56 3.53 9.78
C ALA A 217 8.25 2.02 9.67
N ALA A 218 7.23 1.64 8.90
CA ALA A 218 6.85 0.24 8.70
C ALA A 218 7.93 -0.54 7.95
N SER A 219 8.46 0.00 6.84
CA SER A 219 9.54 -0.63 6.07
C SER A 219 10.84 -0.70 6.87
N GLY A 220 11.16 0.35 7.63
CA GLY A 220 12.35 0.37 8.50
C GLY A 220 12.26 -0.67 9.61
N TYR A 221 11.08 -0.81 10.23
CA TYR A 221 10.85 -1.84 11.25
C TYR A 221 11.02 -3.25 10.68
N ALA A 222 10.36 -3.54 9.54
CA ALA A 222 10.47 -4.84 8.89
C ALA A 222 11.90 -5.14 8.39
N PHE A 223 12.61 -4.14 7.88
CA PHE A 223 14.03 -4.27 7.53
C PHE A 223 14.88 -4.67 8.75
N LEU A 224 14.66 -4.03 9.91
CA LEU A 224 15.41 -4.35 11.13
C LEU A 224 15.11 -5.76 11.63
N GLU A 225 13.88 -6.26 11.51
CA GLU A 225 13.54 -7.64 11.83
C GLU A 225 14.30 -8.62 10.95
N LEU A 226 14.25 -8.45 9.62
CA LEU A 226 14.97 -9.31 8.66
C LEU A 226 16.49 -9.26 8.82
N ALA A 227 17.04 -8.10 9.17
CA ALA A 227 18.47 -7.95 9.45
C ALA A 227 18.91 -8.74 10.70
N LYS A 228 18.09 -8.73 11.77
CA LYS A 228 18.35 -9.52 12.98
C LYS A 228 18.28 -11.04 12.71
N ASP A 229 17.39 -11.46 11.84
CA ASP A 229 17.21 -12.87 11.45
C ASP A 229 18.29 -13.39 10.48
N GLY A 230 19.23 -12.53 10.05
CA GLY A 230 20.30 -12.89 9.11
C GLY A 230 19.83 -13.17 7.68
N LYS A 231 18.58 -12.85 7.34
CA LYS A 231 17.95 -13.15 6.03
C LYS A 231 18.49 -12.30 4.88
N LEU A 232 19.31 -11.28 5.17
CA LEU A 232 19.88 -10.40 4.15
C LEU A 232 21.02 -11.02 3.34
N ALA A 233 21.67 -12.07 3.87
CA ALA A 233 22.85 -12.66 3.26
C ALA A 233 22.56 -13.47 1.98
N SER A 234 21.31 -13.90 1.78
CA SER A 234 20.88 -14.73 0.65
C SER A 234 20.28 -13.95 -0.51
N GLU A 235 20.22 -12.62 -0.40
CA GLU A 235 19.56 -11.78 -1.39
C GLU A 235 20.38 -11.55 -2.65
N ASN A 236 19.72 -11.55 -3.81
CA ASN A 236 20.33 -11.11 -5.06
C ASN A 236 20.24 -9.57 -5.17
N TRP A 237 21.30 -8.90 -4.80
CA TRP A 237 21.37 -7.44 -4.76
C TRP A 237 21.20 -6.78 -6.14
N ALA A 238 21.50 -7.47 -7.24
CA ALA A 238 21.27 -6.95 -8.59
C ALA A 238 19.76 -6.87 -8.88
N ASP A 239 19.00 -7.92 -8.56
CA ASP A 239 17.54 -7.95 -8.71
C ASP A 239 16.88 -6.88 -7.84
N VAL A 240 17.29 -6.81 -6.56
CA VAL A 240 16.79 -5.81 -5.61
C VAL A 240 17.05 -4.39 -6.09
N GLY A 241 18.28 -4.11 -6.57
CA GLY A 241 18.66 -2.79 -7.07
C GLY A 241 17.86 -2.36 -8.31
N VAL A 242 17.72 -3.25 -9.28
CA VAL A 242 16.95 -2.98 -10.51
C VAL A 242 15.46 -2.74 -10.18
N ALA A 243 14.87 -3.58 -9.33
CA ALA A 243 13.48 -3.45 -8.95
C ALA A 243 13.22 -2.16 -8.14
N PHE A 244 14.13 -1.80 -7.23
CA PHE A 244 14.07 -0.55 -6.48
C PHE A 244 14.06 0.67 -7.40
N VAL A 245 15.00 0.75 -8.33
CA VAL A 245 15.10 1.87 -9.29
C VAL A 245 13.85 1.94 -10.17
N ALA A 246 13.36 0.79 -10.63
CA ALA A 246 12.13 0.71 -11.40
C ALA A 246 10.92 1.24 -10.62
N ALA A 247 10.79 0.85 -9.34
CA ALA A 247 9.73 1.33 -8.45
C ALA A 247 9.81 2.85 -8.23
N VAL A 248 11.03 3.40 -8.04
CA VAL A 248 11.22 4.86 -7.90
C VAL A 248 10.76 5.60 -9.17
N ILE A 249 11.24 5.18 -10.33
CA ILE A 249 10.94 5.88 -11.59
C ILE A 249 9.46 5.80 -11.91
N THR A 250 8.89 4.60 -11.83
CA THR A 250 7.48 4.37 -12.17
C THR A 250 6.56 5.07 -11.17
N GLY A 251 6.85 4.95 -9.88
CA GLY A 251 6.09 5.63 -8.82
C GLY A 251 6.12 7.14 -8.97
N PHE A 252 7.29 7.73 -9.33
CA PHE A 252 7.40 9.17 -9.58
C PHE A 252 6.49 9.63 -10.73
N VAL A 253 6.51 8.91 -11.84
CA VAL A 253 5.67 9.22 -13.02
C VAL A 253 4.19 9.08 -12.68
N VAL A 254 3.82 7.96 -12.05
CA VAL A 254 2.43 7.63 -11.73
C VAL A 254 1.83 8.58 -10.70
N VAL A 255 2.55 8.95 -9.64
CA VAL A 255 2.04 9.91 -8.65
C VAL A 255 1.81 11.27 -9.30
N LYS A 256 2.73 11.76 -10.14
CA LYS A 256 2.53 13.03 -10.87
C LYS A 256 1.32 12.97 -11.80
N TRP A 257 1.16 11.86 -12.53
CA TRP A 257 0.01 11.64 -13.39
C TRP A 257 -1.29 11.60 -12.58
N LEU A 258 -1.32 10.84 -11.47
CA LEU A 258 -2.50 10.71 -10.62
C LEU A 258 -2.95 12.05 -10.06
N LEU A 259 -2.01 12.87 -9.54
CA LEU A 259 -2.32 14.20 -9.02
C LEU A 259 -2.90 15.13 -10.10
N GLY A 260 -2.50 14.97 -11.35
CA GLY A 260 -3.12 15.64 -12.50
C GLY A 260 -4.51 15.09 -12.81
N TYR A 261 -4.64 13.78 -12.86
CA TYR A 261 -5.87 13.06 -13.20
C TYR A 261 -7.03 13.39 -12.25
N ILE A 262 -6.81 13.36 -10.94
CA ILE A 262 -7.85 13.57 -9.92
C ILE A 262 -8.39 15.00 -9.86
N LYS A 263 -7.73 15.97 -10.50
CA LYS A 263 -8.24 17.35 -10.60
C LYS A 263 -9.49 17.43 -11.49
N ALA A 264 -9.54 16.61 -12.55
CA ALA A 264 -10.62 16.61 -13.52
C ALA A 264 -11.49 15.35 -13.50
N HIS A 265 -10.97 14.24 -12.96
CA HIS A 265 -11.63 12.94 -13.01
C HIS A 265 -11.94 12.38 -11.62
N ARG A 266 -12.94 11.48 -11.58
CA ARG A 266 -13.30 10.73 -10.38
C ARG A 266 -12.45 9.45 -10.25
N PHE A 267 -12.40 8.90 -9.04
CA PHE A 267 -11.78 7.61 -8.81
C PHE A 267 -12.62 6.40 -9.28
N THR A 268 -13.80 6.65 -9.84
CA THR A 268 -14.77 5.60 -10.24
C THR A 268 -14.17 4.58 -11.22
N ALA A 269 -13.29 5.00 -12.14
CA ALA A 269 -12.59 4.08 -13.04
C ALA A 269 -11.75 3.04 -12.28
N PHE A 270 -11.03 3.48 -11.25
CA PHE A 270 -10.25 2.58 -10.39
C PHE A 270 -11.15 1.64 -9.57
N ALA A 271 -12.33 2.12 -9.15
CA ALA A 271 -13.29 1.29 -8.44
C ALA A 271 -13.81 0.13 -9.31
N PHE A 272 -14.18 0.40 -10.55
CA PHE A 272 -14.59 -0.65 -11.50
C PHE A 272 -13.44 -1.62 -11.79
N TYR A 273 -12.23 -1.11 -11.98
CA TYR A 273 -11.05 -1.95 -12.15
C TYR A 273 -10.86 -2.91 -10.98
N ARG A 274 -10.94 -2.43 -9.73
CA ARG A 274 -10.83 -3.27 -8.52
C ARG A 274 -11.89 -4.36 -8.48
N ILE A 275 -13.15 -4.01 -8.77
CA ILE A 275 -14.26 -4.98 -8.77
C ILE A 275 -14.02 -6.05 -9.83
N ALA A 276 -13.62 -5.65 -11.03
CA ALA A 276 -13.32 -6.58 -12.12
C ALA A 276 -12.14 -7.49 -11.78
N LEU A 277 -11.06 -6.92 -11.21
CA LEU A 277 -9.88 -7.68 -10.79
C LEU A 277 -10.23 -8.68 -9.67
N GLY A 278 -10.96 -8.24 -8.63
CA GLY A 278 -11.36 -9.11 -7.54
C GLY A 278 -12.31 -10.22 -7.99
N ALA A 279 -13.26 -9.93 -8.88
CA ALA A 279 -14.12 -10.94 -9.48
C ALA A 279 -13.33 -11.94 -10.35
N GLY A 280 -12.38 -11.43 -11.13
CA GLY A 280 -11.47 -12.27 -11.92
C GLY A 280 -10.64 -13.22 -11.05
N LEU A 281 -10.10 -12.72 -9.92
CA LEU A 281 -9.36 -13.55 -8.97
C LEU A 281 -10.20 -14.69 -8.42
N LEU A 282 -11.46 -14.43 -8.02
CA LEU A 282 -12.35 -15.46 -7.49
C LEU A 282 -12.78 -16.49 -8.56
N LEU A 283 -12.82 -16.10 -9.84
CA LEU A 283 -13.26 -16.97 -10.92
C LEU A 283 -12.12 -17.84 -11.48
N PHE A 284 -10.90 -17.31 -11.54
CA PHE A 284 -9.79 -17.94 -12.29
C PHE A 284 -8.66 -18.47 -11.40
N LEU A 285 -8.56 -18.04 -10.14
CA LEU A 285 -7.58 -18.57 -9.21
C LEU A 285 -8.28 -19.37 -8.10
N PRO A 286 -7.88 -20.63 -7.88
CA PRO A 286 -8.51 -21.49 -6.86
C PRO A 286 -8.32 -20.92 -5.46
N ALA A 287 -9.36 -21.00 -4.64
CA ALA A 287 -9.31 -20.67 -3.23
C ALA A 287 -8.33 -21.61 -2.53
N GLY A 288 -7.17 -21.12 -2.12
CA GLY A 288 -6.19 -21.92 -1.36
C GLY A 288 -4.73 -21.75 -1.78
N ASN A 289 -4.42 -20.84 -2.70
CA ASN A 289 -3.05 -20.46 -3.03
C ASN A 289 -2.70 -19.12 -2.42
#